data_1c71d8411953ae32d2b7b4b1935ffdf4
#
_entry.id   1c71d8411953ae32d2b7b4b1935ffdf4
#
_cell.length_a   1.000
_cell.length_b   1.000
_cell.length_c   1.000
_cell.angle_alpha   90.00
_cell.angle_beta   90.00
_cell.angle_gamma   90.00
#
_symmetry.space_group_name_H-M   'P 1'
#
loop_
_entity.id
_entity.type
_entity.pdbx_description
1 polymer ?
#
loop_
_entity_poly.entity_id
_entity_poly.type
_entity_poly.pdbx_seq_one_letter_code
_entity_poly.pdbx_strand_id
1 'polypeptide(L)'
;MKKNDLFSLKITDMGVDGEGIGKYDGMTFFVKDALIGDEIRARATKLKKHYGYARVEKIITPSPYRVEPQCPLHRRCGGCQIQALSYEEQLAFKENKVRSNLQRIGGFSKEELEQVCLPIVGMEHPFRYRNKAQFPVGLDKEGKLVTGFYAARTHAIIPVEDCLLGVEENKDVLMAVKEWMLLKQIPAYDETTGTGLVRHILIRYGFTTEEVMVCLIINGDRLPEKEALIERLSVLPGMTSISYNVNTERTNVILGKHTECIWGMPYITDYIHLRNTGDFSVEDTAIAYHISPQSFYQVNPVQTEKLYSTALEYAGLTGEESVWDLYCGIGTISLFLSQKAKQVYGVEIVPQAIEDAKNNAALNGITNAEFFVGKAEEVLPQFYNSDDLDAGMRHPDVIVVDPPRKGCDEQCLSTMLAMKPQRIVYVSCDSATLARDLRILVDGGYELRKVRAFDQFAHTGHVETVVLLSHKKPDSVINVKVEFGEGEGKIPLDNIEKRAESYKPKERVTYKMIKEYIEAKHGFKVHTAYIAEVKRDLGLPMYDAPNAVEELKQPRKHPTPEKVEAIKDALKHFEVI
;
A
#
# COMPACT_ATOMS: atom_id res chain seq x y z
N MET A 1 15.24 -3.61 -35.14
CA MET A 1 13.75 -3.58 -35.07
C MET A 1 13.27 -2.12 -35.12
N LYS A 2 12.15 -1.85 -35.82
CA LYS A 2 11.51 -0.52 -35.92
C LYS A 2 10.08 -0.58 -35.38
N LYS A 3 9.49 0.59 -35.13
CA LYS A 3 8.06 0.69 -34.77
C LYS A 3 7.21 0.07 -35.90
N ASN A 4 6.18 -0.67 -35.51
CA ASN A 4 5.27 -1.46 -36.36
C ASN A 4 5.83 -2.77 -36.94
N ASP A 5 7.08 -3.13 -36.69
CA ASP A 5 7.59 -4.45 -37.07
C ASP A 5 6.79 -5.56 -36.37
N LEU A 6 6.59 -6.66 -37.11
CA LEU A 6 5.96 -7.90 -36.63
C LEU A 6 7.02 -8.92 -36.25
N PHE A 7 6.86 -9.56 -35.11
CA PHE A 7 7.77 -10.60 -34.62
C PHE A 7 7.02 -11.64 -33.77
N SER A 8 7.57 -12.83 -33.70
CA SER A 8 7.05 -13.88 -32.81
C SER A 8 7.69 -13.76 -31.44
N LEU A 9 6.90 -13.90 -30.39
CA LEU A 9 7.33 -13.73 -29.01
C LEU A 9 6.67 -14.77 -28.12
N LYS A 10 7.46 -15.43 -27.29
CA LYS A 10 6.97 -16.26 -26.19
C LYS A 10 6.91 -15.41 -24.93
N ILE A 11 5.78 -15.43 -24.24
CA ILE A 11 5.59 -14.75 -22.97
C ILE A 11 6.05 -15.66 -21.84
N THR A 12 7.06 -15.20 -21.11
CA THR A 12 7.74 -15.99 -20.07
C THR A 12 7.51 -15.43 -18.66
N ASP A 13 6.96 -14.20 -18.55
CA ASP A 13 6.71 -13.55 -17.27
C ASP A 13 5.56 -12.54 -17.43
N MET A 14 5.11 -11.96 -16.34
CA MET A 14 4.10 -10.89 -16.33
C MET A 14 4.58 -9.69 -15.53
N GLY A 15 4.29 -8.49 -16.03
CA GLY A 15 4.61 -7.23 -15.39
C GLY A 15 3.64 -6.88 -14.26
N VAL A 16 3.99 -5.84 -13.50
CA VAL A 16 3.22 -5.39 -12.32
C VAL A 16 1.79 -4.96 -12.64
N ASP A 17 1.55 -4.51 -13.87
CA ASP A 17 0.23 -4.10 -14.36
C ASP A 17 -0.50 -5.22 -15.14
N GLY A 18 0.03 -6.47 -15.10
CA GLY A 18 -0.58 -7.62 -15.76
C GLY A 18 -0.26 -7.76 -17.25
N GLU A 19 0.67 -6.95 -17.80
CA GLU A 19 1.17 -7.12 -19.16
C GLU A 19 2.13 -8.31 -19.26
N GLY A 20 2.03 -9.08 -20.35
CA GLY A 20 2.95 -10.18 -20.62
C GLY A 20 4.37 -9.65 -20.92
N ILE A 21 5.38 -10.34 -20.42
CA ILE A 21 6.79 -10.04 -20.65
C ILE A 21 7.43 -11.18 -21.44
N GLY A 22 8.14 -10.83 -22.50
CA GLY A 22 8.96 -11.77 -23.28
C GLY A 22 10.22 -11.09 -23.80
N LYS A 23 11.18 -11.91 -24.26
CA LYS A 23 12.44 -11.41 -24.86
C LYS A 23 12.50 -11.77 -26.33
N TYR A 24 12.87 -10.81 -27.16
CA TYR A 24 13.13 -11.00 -28.57
C TYR A 24 14.43 -10.28 -28.94
N ASP A 25 15.38 -11.00 -29.52
CA ASP A 25 16.69 -10.49 -29.93
C ASP A 25 17.40 -9.69 -28.80
N GLY A 26 17.42 -10.27 -27.58
CA GLY A 26 18.02 -9.67 -26.38
C GLY A 26 17.24 -8.50 -25.76
N MET A 27 16.17 -8.01 -26.39
CA MET A 27 15.34 -6.91 -25.91
C MET A 27 14.08 -7.45 -25.20
N THR A 28 13.78 -6.87 -24.02
CA THR A 28 12.54 -7.18 -23.28
C THR A 28 11.36 -6.41 -23.86
N PHE A 29 10.24 -7.10 -24.07
CA PHE A 29 8.99 -6.51 -24.53
C PHE A 29 7.88 -6.67 -23.50
N PHE A 30 7.15 -5.57 -23.25
CA PHE A 30 5.92 -5.54 -22.47
C PHE A 30 4.74 -5.55 -23.45
N VAL A 31 3.85 -6.52 -23.31
CA VAL A 31 2.78 -6.77 -24.29
C VAL A 31 1.44 -6.81 -23.58
N LYS A 32 0.61 -5.79 -23.84
CA LYS A 32 -0.75 -5.75 -23.29
C LYS A 32 -1.59 -6.93 -23.81
N ASP A 33 -2.46 -7.48 -22.96
CA ASP A 33 -3.37 -8.60 -23.25
C ASP A 33 -2.68 -9.93 -23.60
N ALA A 34 -1.37 -10.06 -23.39
CA ALA A 34 -0.62 -11.30 -23.47
C ALA A 34 -0.40 -11.86 -22.06
N LEU A 35 -0.51 -13.18 -21.91
CA LEU A 35 -0.41 -13.91 -20.64
C LEU A 35 0.82 -14.81 -20.63
N ILE A 36 1.33 -15.10 -19.45
CA ILE A 36 2.43 -16.06 -19.27
C ILE A 36 2.07 -17.40 -19.97
N GLY A 37 3.01 -17.92 -20.73
CA GLY A 37 2.83 -19.14 -21.51
C GLY A 37 2.28 -18.93 -22.94
N ASP A 38 1.77 -17.75 -23.29
CA ASP A 38 1.35 -17.46 -24.67
C ASP A 38 2.55 -17.45 -25.63
N GLU A 39 2.35 -18.02 -26.82
CA GLU A 39 3.17 -17.71 -28.01
C GLU A 39 2.36 -16.82 -28.95
N ILE A 40 2.88 -15.63 -29.22
CA ILE A 40 2.15 -14.59 -29.94
C ILE A 40 2.90 -14.09 -31.15
N ARG A 41 2.15 -13.60 -32.14
CA ARG A 41 2.66 -12.64 -33.11
C ARG A 41 2.37 -11.24 -32.58
N ALA A 42 3.43 -10.51 -32.28
CA ALA A 42 3.38 -9.19 -31.68
C ALA A 42 3.75 -8.10 -32.71
N ARG A 43 3.20 -6.89 -32.52
CA ARG A 43 3.58 -5.71 -33.27
C ARG A 43 4.21 -4.69 -32.33
N ALA A 44 5.44 -4.27 -32.62
CA ALA A 44 6.13 -3.23 -31.86
C ALA A 44 5.36 -1.90 -31.91
N THR A 45 5.01 -1.32 -30.74
CA THR A 45 4.29 -0.04 -30.64
C THR A 45 5.21 1.10 -30.25
N LYS A 46 6.19 0.83 -29.37
CA LYS A 46 7.18 1.81 -28.89
C LYS A 46 8.48 1.10 -28.54
N LEU A 47 9.59 1.63 -28.99
CA LEU A 47 10.93 1.12 -28.68
C LEU A 47 11.69 2.11 -27.80
N LYS A 48 12.38 1.61 -26.81
CA LYS A 48 13.33 2.30 -25.93
C LYS A 48 14.71 1.65 -26.08
N LYS A 49 15.73 2.21 -25.45
CA LYS A 49 17.12 1.72 -25.57
C LYS A 49 17.30 0.26 -25.13
N HIS A 50 16.59 -0.18 -24.08
CA HIS A 50 16.78 -1.50 -23.46
C HIS A 50 15.49 -2.35 -23.41
N TYR A 51 14.34 -1.79 -23.77
CA TYR A 51 13.07 -2.49 -23.79
C TYR A 51 12.10 -1.90 -24.79
N GLY A 52 11.04 -2.64 -25.12
CA GLY A 52 9.99 -2.19 -26.02
C GLY A 52 8.59 -2.48 -25.48
N TYR A 53 7.61 -1.84 -26.10
CA TYR A 53 6.20 -2.17 -25.93
C TYR A 53 5.67 -2.75 -27.24
N ALA A 54 4.83 -3.75 -27.11
CA ALA A 54 4.16 -4.36 -28.25
C ALA A 54 2.67 -4.61 -27.94
N ARG A 55 1.91 -4.91 -28.97
CA ARG A 55 0.53 -5.38 -28.85
C ARG A 55 0.40 -6.73 -29.51
N VAL A 56 -0.55 -7.53 -29.05
CA VAL A 56 -0.90 -8.80 -29.66
C VAL A 56 -1.56 -8.54 -31.02
N GLU A 57 -1.01 -9.12 -32.10
CA GLU A 57 -1.67 -9.19 -33.40
C GLU A 57 -2.43 -10.51 -33.55
N LYS A 58 -1.83 -11.62 -33.07
CA LYS A 58 -2.43 -12.95 -33.08
C LYS A 58 -1.80 -13.79 -31.98
N ILE A 59 -2.62 -14.56 -31.27
CA ILE A 59 -2.15 -15.64 -30.42
C ILE A 59 -1.89 -16.84 -31.33
N ILE A 60 -0.66 -17.36 -31.34
CA ILE A 60 -0.24 -18.52 -32.12
C ILE A 60 -0.58 -19.78 -31.32
N THR A 61 -0.07 -19.85 -30.09
CA THR A 61 -0.37 -20.92 -29.14
C THR A 61 -0.85 -20.24 -27.85
N PRO A 62 -2.10 -20.46 -27.43
CA PRO A 62 -2.60 -19.90 -26.20
C PRO A 62 -1.91 -20.54 -24.99
N SER A 63 -1.72 -19.76 -23.94
CA SER A 63 -1.32 -20.25 -22.63
C SER A 63 -2.28 -21.33 -22.12
N PRO A 64 -1.81 -22.40 -21.48
CA PRO A 64 -2.68 -23.39 -20.83
C PRO A 64 -3.53 -22.79 -19.70
N TYR A 65 -3.14 -21.64 -19.16
CA TYR A 65 -3.84 -20.93 -18.09
C TYR A 65 -4.84 -19.90 -18.61
N ARG A 66 -5.00 -19.76 -19.93
CA ARG A 66 -5.91 -18.81 -20.54
C ARG A 66 -7.36 -19.29 -20.45
N VAL A 67 -8.22 -18.43 -19.95
CA VAL A 67 -9.67 -18.63 -19.89
C VAL A 67 -10.40 -17.54 -20.68
N GLU A 68 -11.64 -17.82 -21.08
CA GLU A 68 -12.49 -16.79 -21.70
C GLU A 68 -12.99 -15.84 -20.59
N PRO A 69 -12.70 -14.54 -20.68
CA PRO A 69 -13.18 -13.57 -19.71
C PRO A 69 -14.70 -13.46 -19.69
N GLN A 70 -15.30 -13.47 -18.50
CA GLN A 70 -16.75 -13.29 -18.36
C GLN A 70 -17.22 -11.89 -18.77
N CYS A 71 -16.36 -10.86 -18.56
CA CYS A 71 -16.67 -9.49 -18.94
C CYS A 71 -16.33 -9.24 -20.41
N PRO A 72 -17.30 -8.92 -21.28
CA PRO A 72 -17.05 -8.64 -22.70
C PRO A 72 -16.22 -7.37 -22.93
N LEU A 73 -16.13 -6.51 -21.91
CA LEU A 73 -15.42 -5.22 -21.97
C LEU A 73 -13.99 -5.29 -21.42
N HIS A 74 -13.50 -6.46 -20.93
CA HIS A 74 -12.22 -6.60 -20.22
C HIS A 74 -11.01 -6.01 -20.95
N ARG A 75 -10.97 -6.06 -22.30
CA ARG A 75 -9.88 -5.48 -23.11
C ARG A 75 -10.00 -3.98 -23.32
N ARG A 76 -11.20 -3.44 -23.22
CA ARG A 76 -11.50 -2.02 -23.47
C ARG A 76 -11.51 -1.21 -22.19
N CYS A 77 -12.14 -1.75 -21.14
CA CYS A 77 -12.20 -1.17 -19.82
C CYS A 77 -10.83 -1.29 -19.12
N GLY A 78 -10.40 -0.27 -18.39
CA GLY A 78 -9.15 -0.26 -17.62
C GLY A 78 -9.22 -0.95 -16.26
N GLY A 79 -10.40 -1.45 -15.84
CA GLY A 79 -10.63 -1.97 -14.49
C GLY A 79 -10.01 -3.34 -14.21
N CYS A 80 -9.99 -4.23 -15.21
CA CYS A 80 -9.43 -5.59 -15.08
C CYS A 80 -8.27 -5.77 -16.06
N GLN A 81 -7.11 -6.24 -15.57
CA GLN A 81 -5.93 -6.45 -16.41
C GLN A 81 -5.71 -7.91 -16.75
N ILE A 82 -6.06 -8.84 -15.83
CA ILE A 82 -5.68 -10.26 -15.92
C ILE A 82 -6.89 -11.22 -15.89
N GLN A 83 -8.10 -10.76 -16.24
CA GLN A 83 -9.32 -11.60 -16.22
C GLN A 83 -9.27 -12.78 -17.20
N ALA A 84 -8.42 -12.71 -18.24
CA ALA A 84 -8.21 -13.82 -19.18
C ALA A 84 -7.26 -14.92 -18.64
N LEU A 85 -6.73 -14.76 -17.42
CA LEU A 85 -5.92 -15.75 -16.71
C LEU A 85 -6.82 -16.53 -15.74
N SER A 86 -6.65 -17.85 -15.62
CA SER A 86 -7.39 -18.64 -14.64
C SER A 86 -7.19 -18.08 -13.22
N TYR A 87 -8.18 -18.25 -12.35
CA TYR A 87 -8.11 -17.60 -11.03
C TYR A 87 -6.96 -18.15 -10.18
N GLU A 88 -6.69 -19.44 -10.27
CA GLU A 88 -5.56 -20.08 -9.60
C GLU A 88 -4.22 -19.48 -10.04
N GLU A 89 -4.08 -19.23 -11.35
CA GLU A 89 -2.86 -18.63 -11.88
C GLU A 89 -2.76 -17.12 -11.57
N GLN A 90 -3.90 -16.42 -11.42
CA GLN A 90 -3.90 -15.05 -10.87
C GLN A 90 -3.33 -15.02 -9.45
N LEU A 91 -3.69 -15.99 -8.60
CA LEU A 91 -3.16 -16.11 -7.24
C LEU A 91 -1.67 -16.41 -7.26
N ALA A 92 -1.23 -17.38 -8.08
CA ALA A 92 0.19 -17.72 -8.25
C ALA A 92 1.01 -16.51 -8.75
N PHE A 93 0.50 -15.76 -9.73
CA PHE A 93 1.12 -14.52 -10.21
C PHE A 93 1.29 -13.48 -9.07
N LYS A 94 0.25 -13.25 -8.27
CA LYS A 94 0.28 -12.29 -7.16
C LYS A 94 1.24 -12.71 -6.05
N GLU A 95 1.24 -13.98 -5.67
CA GLU A 95 2.18 -14.50 -4.69
C GLU A 95 3.62 -14.37 -5.18
N ASN A 96 3.90 -14.75 -6.43
CA ASN A 96 5.21 -14.61 -7.04
C ASN A 96 5.66 -13.16 -7.15
N LYS A 97 4.74 -12.21 -7.40
CA LYS A 97 5.03 -10.77 -7.41
C LYS A 97 5.55 -10.30 -6.06
N VAL A 98 4.89 -10.69 -4.96
CA VAL A 98 5.32 -10.34 -3.59
C VAL A 98 6.71 -10.94 -3.31
N ARG A 99 6.90 -12.24 -3.53
CA ARG A 99 8.18 -12.94 -3.31
C ARG A 99 9.31 -12.32 -4.14
N SER A 100 9.06 -12.01 -5.42
CA SER A 100 10.06 -11.39 -6.31
C SER A 100 10.47 -10.00 -5.83
N ASN A 101 9.53 -9.17 -5.35
CA ASN A 101 9.86 -7.85 -4.82
C ASN A 101 10.64 -7.95 -3.51
N LEU A 102 10.26 -8.84 -2.60
CA LEU A 102 10.99 -9.09 -1.37
C LEU A 102 12.43 -9.55 -1.65
N GLN A 103 12.61 -10.42 -2.64
CA GLN A 103 13.95 -10.89 -3.03
C GLN A 103 14.77 -9.80 -3.71
N ARG A 104 14.23 -9.12 -4.74
CA ARG A 104 15.01 -8.21 -5.59
C ARG A 104 15.20 -6.83 -4.99
N ILE A 105 14.22 -6.32 -4.26
CA ILE A 105 14.24 -4.98 -3.65
C ILE A 105 14.63 -5.08 -2.19
N GLY A 106 14.01 -6.00 -1.44
CA GLY A 106 14.27 -6.21 -0.01
C GLY A 106 15.56 -6.96 0.28
N GLY A 107 16.15 -7.65 -0.72
CA GLY A 107 17.39 -8.41 -0.56
C GLY A 107 17.25 -9.65 0.33
N PHE A 108 16.02 -10.14 0.54
CA PHE A 108 15.78 -11.38 1.28
C PHE A 108 16.17 -12.60 0.45
N SER A 109 16.79 -13.60 1.07
CA SER A 109 17.15 -14.84 0.37
C SER A 109 15.91 -15.68 0.04
N LYS A 110 16.04 -16.58 -0.93
CA LYS A 110 14.96 -17.49 -1.31
C LYS A 110 14.60 -18.40 -0.13
N GLU A 111 15.60 -18.86 0.58
CA GLU A 111 15.48 -19.77 1.74
C GLU A 111 14.74 -19.10 2.90
N GLU A 112 15.02 -17.82 3.19
CA GLU A 112 14.27 -17.03 4.18
C GLU A 112 12.81 -16.90 3.76
N LEU A 113 12.55 -16.55 2.49
CA LEU A 113 11.19 -16.37 2.00
C LEU A 113 10.38 -17.68 1.95
N GLU A 114 11.02 -18.83 1.72
CA GLU A 114 10.37 -20.14 1.81
C GLU A 114 9.89 -20.46 3.23
N GLN A 115 10.59 -19.99 4.25
CA GLN A 115 10.23 -20.21 5.66
C GLN A 115 9.13 -19.28 6.16
N VAL A 116 9.07 -18.03 5.68
CA VAL A 116 8.20 -16.99 6.24
C VAL A 116 6.97 -16.69 5.39
N CYS A 117 7.00 -16.96 4.07
CA CYS A 117 5.88 -16.68 3.19
C CYS A 117 4.84 -17.80 3.24
N LEU A 118 3.66 -17.43 3.73
CA LEU A 118 2.48 -18.30 3.74
C LEU A 118 1.76 -18.25 2.39
N PRO A 119 0.95 -19.26 2.06
CA PRO A 119 0.13 -19.25 0.84
C PRO A 119 -0.79 -18.03 0.78
N ILE A 120 -0.98 -17.51 -0.41
CA ILE A 120 -1.90 -16.39 -0.67
C ILE A 120 -3.35 -16.76 -0.31
N VAL A 121 -4.07 -15.79 0.25
CA VAL A 121 -5.50 -15.94 0.55
C VAL A 121 -6.32 -15.44 -0.64
N GLY A 122 -6.96 -16.36 -1.34
CA GLY A 122 -7.87 -16.07 -2.45
C GLY A 122 -9.31 -15.81 -2.02
N MET A 123 -10.15 -15.46 -3.00
CA MET A 123 -11.61 -15.33 -2.85
C MET A 123 -12.30 -16.63 -3.25
N GLU A 124 -13.39 -16.98 -2.59
CA GLU A 124 -14.30 -18.03 -3.04
C GLU A 124 -15.10 -17.57 -4.27
N HIS A 125 -15.50 -16.30 -4.25
CA HIS A 125 -16.24 -15.65 -5.33
C HIS A 125 -15.48 -14.42 -5.83
N PRO A 126 -14.64 -14.53 -6.89
CA PRO A 126 -13.81 -13.42 -7.36
C PRO A 126 -14.56 -12.38 -8.20
N PHE A 127 -15.88 -12.41 -8.20
CA PHE A 127 -16.79 -11.43 -8.77
C PHE A 127 -17.75 -10.87 -7.71
N ARG A 128 -18.44 -9.77 -7.99
CA ARG A 128 -19.44 -9.13 -7.10
C ARG A 128 -18.92 -8.76 -5.72
N TYR A 129 -17.61 -8.54 -5.58
CA TYR A 129 -16.97 -8.31 -4.29
C TYR A 129 -16.82 -6.83 -3.91
N ARG A 130 -17.02 -5.90 -4.87
CA ARG A 130 -16.79 -4.47 -4.61
C ARG A 130 -18.01 -3.79 -4.04
N ASN A 131 -17.90 -3.26 -2.84
CA ASN A 131 -18.93 -2.49 -2.15
C ASN A 131 -18.96 -1.00 -2.55
N LYS A 132 -18.04 -0.55 -3.39
CA LYS A 132 -17.94 0.84 -3.85
C LYS A 132 -17.64 0.90 -5.33
N ALA A 133 -18.42 1.72 -6.05
CA ALA A 133 -18.15 2.06 -7.43
C ALA A 133 -18.33 3.57 -7.66
N GLN A 134 -17.52 4.13 -8.57
CA GLN A 134 -17.61 5.53 -9.00
C GLN A 134 -17.70 5.53 -10.52
N PHE A 135 -18.87 5.88 -11.04
CA PHE A 135 -19.14 5.86 -12.46
C PHE A 135 -19.10 7.28 -13.02
N PRO A 136 -18.14 7.62 -13.90
CA PRO A 136 -18.21 8.86 -14.67
C PRO A 136 -19.48 8.90 -15.53
N VAL A 137 -20.04 10.08 -15.64
CA VAL A 137 -21.21 10.39 -16.46
C VAL A 137 -20.77 11.30 -17.61
N GLY A 138 -21.19 11.00 -18.82
CA GLY A 138 -20.80 11.79 -19.99
C GLY A 138 -21.67 11.50 -21.21
N LEU A 139 -21.24 12.02 -22.35
CA LEU A 139 -21.86 11.73 -23.64
C LEU A 139 -20.92 10.88 -24.49
N ASP A 140 -21.47 9.93 -25.23
CA ASP A 140 -20.71 9.21 -26.24
C ASP A 140 -20.53 10.06 -27.52
N LYS A 141 -19.89 9.48 -28.53
CA LYS A 141 -19.62 10.17 -29.81
C LYS A 141 -20.90 10.54 -30.59
N GLU A 142 -22.01 9.91 -30.27
CA GLU A 142 -23.33 10.11 -30.87
C GLU A 142 -24.16 11.10 -30.05
N GLY A 143 -23.63 11.62 -28.93
CA GLY A 143 -24.34 12.54 -28.04
C GLY A 143 -25.30 11.84 -27.08
N LYS A 144 -25.25 10.52 -26.93
CA LYS A 144 -26.07 9.75 -26.01
C LYS A 144 -25.49 9.77 -24.62
N LEU A 145 -26.34 9.95 -23.60
CA LEU A 145 -25.93 9.88 -22.20
C LEU A 145 -25.44 8.48 -21.84
N VAL A 146 -24.21 8.40 -21.31
CA VAL A 146 -23.56 7.16 -20.90
C VAL A 146 -22.99 7.27 -19.50
N THR A 147 -23.00 6.14 -18.79
CA THR A 147 -22.29 5.91 -17.54
C THR A 147 -21.35 4.70 -17.71
N GLY A 148 -20.22 4.67 -17.04
CA GLY A 148 -19.33 3.53 -17.20
C GLY A 148 -17.97 3.73 -16.54
N PHE A 149 -16.90 3.32 -17.22
CA PHE A 149 -15.53 3.54 -16.75
C PHE A 149 -14.67 4.12 -17.87
N TYR A 150 -13.61 4.81 -17.51
CA TYR A 150 -12.67 5.34 -18.50
C TYR A 150 -11.90 4.22 -19.20
N ALA A 151 -11.78 4.33 -20.51
CA ALA A 151 -10.83 3.52 -21.26
C ALA A 151 -9.40 3.79 -20.78
N ALA A 152 -8.59 2.76 -20.68
CA ALA A 152 -7.22 2.85 -20.15
C ALA A 152 -6.42 3.98 -20.81
N ARG A 153 -5.86 4.89 -20.00
CA ARG A 153 -5.06 6.05 -20.39
C ARG A 153 -5.81 7.10 -21.24
N THR A 154 -7.12 7.15 -21.13
CA THR A 154 -7.97 8.17 -21.77
C THR A 154 -9.10 8.60 -20.85
N HIS A 155 -9.82 9.67 -21.21
CA HIS A 155 -11.04 10.12 -20.56
C HIS A 155 -12.31 9.71 -21.35
N ALA A 156 -12.17 8.83 -22.35
CA ALA A 156 -13.32 8.28 -23.07
C ALA A 156 -14.05 7.27 -22.18
N ILE A 157 -15.33 7.48 -21.95
CA ILE A 157 -16.16 6.58 -21.15
C ILE A 157 -16.52 5.34 -21.99
N ILE A 158 -16.21 4.17 -21.47
CA ILE A 158 -16.71 2.89 -21.97
C ILE A 158 -18.06 2.67 -21.29
N PRO A 159 -19.18 2.63 -22.03
CA PRO A 159 -20.49 2.39 -21.43
C PRO A 159 -20.50 1.05 -20.70
N VAL A 160 -20.95 1.08 -19.44
CA VAL A 160 -21.10 -0.10 -18.58
C VAL A 160 -22.46 0.00 -17.92
N GLU A 161 -23.30 -0.99 -18.16
CA GLU A 161 -24.60 -1.12 -17.49
C GLU A 161 -24.49 -1.98 -16.25
N ASP A 162 -23.63 -2.99 -16.30
CA ASP A 162 -23.34 -3.89 -15.19
C ASP A 162 -21.84 -4.22 -15.17
N CYS A 163 -21.19 -3.97 -14.04
CA CYS A 163 -19.79 -4.34 -13.79
C CYS A 163 -19.73 -5.59 -12.92
N LEU A 164 -19.24 -6.69 -13.46
CA LEU A 164 -19.16 -7.97 -12.74
C LEU A 164 -18.34 -7.95 -11.45
N LEU A 165 -17.52 -6.91 -11.22
CA LEU A 165 -16.80 -6.75 -9.94
C LEU A 165 -17.67 -6.07 -8.88
N GLY A 166 -18.58 -5.16 -9.27
CA GLY A 166 -19.50 -4.46 -8.38
C GLY A 166 -20.74 -5.27 -8.06
N VAL A 167 -21.47 -4.83 -7.05
CA VAL A 167 -22.77 -5.40 -6.67
C VAL A 167 -23.82 -5.18 -7.77
N GLU A 168 -24.84 -6.01 -7.80
CA GLU A 168 -25.86 -5.98 -8.86
C GLU A 168 -26.74 -4.73 -8.77
N GLU A 169 -26.94 -4.20 -7.58
CA GLU A 169 -27.71 -2.99 -7.27
C GLU A 169 -27.19 -1.74 -8.01
N ASN A 170 -25.91 -1.74 -8.39
CA ASN A 170 -25.34 -0.66 -9.20
C ASN A 170 -26.12 -0.42 -10.50
N LYS A 171 -26.61 -1.48 -11.13
CA LYS A 171 -27.34 -1.41 -12.40
C LYS A 171 -28.64 -0.61 -12.25
N ASP A 172 -29.42 -0.89 -11.23
CA ASP A 172 -30.71 -0.24 -11.00
C ASP A 172 -30.53 1.23 -10.63
N VAL A 173 -29.53 1.54 -9.80
CA VAL A 173 -29.16 2.92 -9.47
C VAL A 173 -28.74 3.70 -10.72
N LEU A 174 -27.85 3.12 -11.55
CA LEU A 174 -27.41 3.79 -12.78
C LEU A 174 -28.57 4.04 -13.75
N MET A 175 -29.48 3.09 -13.86
CA MET A 175 -30.66 3.22 -14.69
C MET A 175 -31.58 4.34 -14.18
N ALA A 176 -31.89 4.36 -12.88
CA ALA A 176 -32.72 5.38 -12.26
C ALA A 176 -32.17 6.80 -12.42
N VAL A 177 -30.86 6.97 -12.20
CA VAL A 177 -30.19 8.27 -12.37
C VAL A 177 -30.15 8.70 -13.82
N LYS A 178 -29.89 7.82 -14.78
CA LYS A 178 -29.89 8.12 -16.20
C LYS A 178 -31.30 8.56 -16.67
N GLU A 179 -32.36 7.85 -16.26
CA GLU A 179 -33.71 8.21 -16.57
C GLU A 179 -34.11 9.58 -16.01
N TRP A 180 -33.75 9.86 -14.74
CA TRP A 180 -33.94 11.17 -14.15
C TRP A 180 -33.27 12.28 -14.96
N MET A 181 -31.98 12.07 -15.33
CA MET A 181 -31.23 13.04 -16.14
C MET A 181 -31.88 13.31 -17.48
N LEU A 182 -32.37 12.27 -18.17
CA LEU A 182 -33.02 12.40 -19.47
C LEU A 182 -34.35 13.11 -19.35
N LEU A 183 -35.20 12.71 -18.40
CA LEU A 183 -36.54 13.28 -18.23
C LEU A 183 -36.53 14.74 -17.76
N LYS A 184 -35.56 15.08 -16.93
CA LYS A 184 -35.39 16.44 -16.36
C LYS A 184 -34.40 17.30 -17.12
N GLN A 185 -33.85 16.79 -18.22
CA GLN A 185 -32.87 17.47 -19.07
C GLN A 185 -31.62 17.94 -18.28
N ILE A 186 -31.17 17.13 -17.31
CA ILE A 186 -29.97 17.40 -16.51
C ILE A 186 -28.73 17.10 -17.35
N PRO A 187 -27.84 18.08 -17.60
CA PRO A 187 -26.70 17.88 -18.46
C PRO A 187 -25.59 17.06 -17.77
N ALA A 188 -24.98 16.13 -18.50
CA ALA A 188 -23.73 15.50 -18.11
C ALA A 188 -22.58 16.51 -18.17
N TYR A 189 -21.62 16.37 -17.26
CA TYR A 189 -20.41 17.20 -17.27
C TYR A 189 -19.48 16.81 -18.44
N ASP A 190 -19.00 17.81 -19.15
CA ASP A 190 -17.98 17.68 -20.19
C ASP A 190 -16.64 18.22 -19.67
N GLU A 191 -15.68 17.35 -19.49
CA GLU A 191 -14.33 17.71 -19.00
C GLU A 191 -13.57 18.66 -19.94
N THR A 192 -13.89 18.63 -21.25
CA THR A 192 -13.21 19.46 -22.26
C THR A 192 -13.65 20.92 -22.13
N THR A 193 -14.94 21.15 -22.02
CA THR A 193 -15.52 22.50 -21.91
C THR A 193 -15.61 22.98 -20.46
N GLY A 194 -15.70 22.05 -19.50
CA GLY A 194 -15.95 22.33 -18.08
C GLY A 194 -17.39 22.75 -17.80
N THR A 195 -18.31 22.40 -18.69
CA THR A 195 -19.75 22.68 -18.57
C THR A 195 -20.55 21.42 -18.30
N GLY A 196 -21.83 21.59 -17.95
CA GLY A 196 -22.67 20.48 -17.50
C GLY A 196 -22.66 20.31 -15.98
N LEU A 197 -23.50 19.43 -15.46
CA LEU A 197 -23.74 19.32 -14.03
C LEU A 197 -23.22 18.01 -13.43
N VAL A 198 -23.74 16.85 -13.85
CA VAL A 198 -23.42 15.57 -13.22
C VAL A 198 -22.10 15.02 -13.75
N ARG A 199 -21.12 14.86 -12.86
CA ARG A 199 -19.78 14.37 -13.17
C ARG A 199 -19.63 12.87 -12.96
N HIS A 200 -20.05 12.41 -11.77
CA HIS A 200 -19.93 11.00 -11.38
C HIS A 200 -21.14 10.58 -10.54
N ILE A 201 -21.37 9.29 -10.50
CA ILE A 201 -22.29 8.62 -9.58
C ILE A 201 -21.43 7.72 -8.68
N LEU A 202 -21.37 8.05 -7.40
CA LEU A 202 -20.78 7.19 -6.38
C LEU A 202 -21.87 6.32 -5.80
N ILE A 203 -21.64 5.01 -5.77
CA ILE A 203 -22.54 4.03 -5.14
C ILE A 203 -21.74 3.28 -4.10
N ARG A 204 -22.32 3.11 -2.91
CA ARG A 204 -21.79 2.24 -1.85
C ARG A 204 -22.85 1.24 -1.43
N TYR A 205 -22.41 0.09 -0.98
CA TYR A 205 -23.26 -1.02 -0.56
C TYR A 205 -22.72 -1.64 0.74
N GLY A 206 -23.57 -1.80 1.74
CA GLY A 206 -23.25 -2.54 2.97
C GLY A 206 -23.47 -4.03 2.75
N PHE A 207 -22.42 -4.83 2.80
CA PHE A 207 -22.52 -6.27 2.50
C PHE A 207 -23.29 -7.06 3.55
N THR A 208 -23.27 -6.59 4.79
CA THR A 208 -24.00 -7.24 5.89
C THR A 208 -25.42 -6.69 6.04
N THR A 209 -25.60 -5.39 5.80
CA THR A 209 -26.89 -4.69 6.02
C THR A 209 -27.75 -4.58 4.77
N GLU A 210 -27.15 -4.81 3.58
CA GLU A 210 -27.75 -4.56 2.27
C GLU A 210 -28.16 -3.08 2.05
N GLU A 211 -27.61 -2.16 2.85
CA GLU A 211 -27.87 -0.73 2.71
C GLU A 211 -27.16 -0.16 1.48
N VAL A 212 -27.89 0.69 0.72
CA VAL A 212 -27.40 1.37 -0.48
C VAL A 212 -27.26 2.86 -0.23
N MET A 213 -26.13 3.42 -0.61
CA MET A 213 -25.88 4.85 -0.66
C MET A 213 -25.60 5.30 -2.09
N VAL A 214 -26.22 6.40 -2.49
CA VAL A 214 -25.97 7.09 -3.76
C VAL A 214 -25.51 8.51 -3.49
N CYS A 215 -24.37 8.91 -4.06
CA CYS A 215 -23.90 10.29 -4.01
C CYS A 215 -23.60 10.78 -5.44
N LEU A 216 -24.29 11.82 -5.90
CA LEU A 216 -24.00 12.46 -7.18
C LEU A 216 -22.92 13.51 -7.03
N ILE A 217 -21.84 13.40 -7.79
CA ILE A 217 -20.80 14.44 -7.83
C ILE A 217 -21.18 15.44 -8.92
N ILE A 218 -21.35 16.70 -8.52
CA ILE A 218 -21.88 17.75 -9.39
C ILE A 218 -20.90 18.92 -9.57
N ASN A 219 -20.96 19.52 -10.75
CA ASN A 219 -20.27 20.77 -11.09
C ASN A 219 -21.24 21.95 -10.93
N GLY A 220 -21.60 22.25 -9.68
CA GLY A 220 -22.55 23.30 -9.35
C GLY A 220 -22.83 23.35 -7.85
N ASP A 221 -23.48 24.40 -7.38
CA ASP A 221 -23.71 24.64 -5.95
C ASP A 221 -24.93 23.88 -5.40
N ARG A 222 -25.83 23.43 -6.27
CA ARG A 222 -27.08 22.75 -5.90
C ARG A 222 -27.47 21.71 -6.94
N LEU A 223 -28.23 20.72 -6.49
CA LEU A 223 -28.82 19.70 -7.35
C LEU A 223 -30.29 20.13 -7.72
N PRO A 224 -30.56 20.49 -8.97
CA PRO A 224 -31.93 20.79 -9.41
C PRO A 224 -32.76 19.49 -9.49
N GLU A 225 -34.09 19.61 -9.43
CA GLU A 225 -35.02 18.48 -9.58
C GLU A 225 -34.71 17.30 -8.62
N LYS A 226 -34.20 17.60 -7.43
CA LYS A 226 -33.79 16.60 -6.45
C LYS A 226 -34.95 15.74 -5.94
N GLU A 227 -36.15 16.31 -5.83
CA GLU A 227 -37.34 15.61 -5.41
C GLU A 227 -37.67 14.46 -6.37
N ALA A 228 -37.60 14.70 -7.68
CA ALA A 228 -37.85 13.68 -8.70
C ALA A 228 -36.74 12.59 -8.72
N LEU A 229 -35.50 12.92 -8.33
CA LEU A 229 -34.45 11.94 -8.14
C LEU A 229 -34.70 11.07 -6.90
N ILE A 230 -35.11 11.72 -5.78
CA ILE A 230 -35.44 11.02 -4.54
C ILE A 230 -36.58 10.02 -4.77
N GLU A 231 -37.66 10.44 -5.42
CA GLU A 231 -38.79 9.56 -5.73
C GLU A 231 -38.37 8.29 -6.50
N ARG A 232 -37.35 8.39 -7.37
CA ARG A 232 -36.89 7.26 -8.17
C ARG A 232 -35.93 6.36 -7.41
N LEU A 233 -35.05 6.94 -6.60
CA LEU A 233 -34.01 6.17 -5.89
C LEU A 233 -34.57 5.57 -4.59
N SER A 234 -35.45 6.27 -3.86
CA SER A 234 -35.92 5.82 -2.54
C SER A 234 -36.78 4.55 -2.57
N VAL A 235 -37.27 4.16 -3.74
CA VAL A 235 -38.02 2.91 -3.93
C VAL A 235 -37.15 1.70 -4.24
N LEU A 236 -35.85 1.91 -4.49
CA LEU A 236 -34.91 0.81 -4.74
C LEU A 236 -34.64 0.04 -3.44
N PRO A 237 -34.54 -1.28 -3.50
CA PRO A 237 -34.24 -2.09 -2.33
C PRO A 237 -32.96 -1.61 -1.61
N GLY A 238 -32.97 -1.59 -0.29
CA GLY A 238 -31.81 -1.21 0.53
C GLY A 238 -31.44 0.28 0.50
N MET A 239 -32.13 1.14 -0.28
CA MET A 239 -31.79 2.55 -0.36
C MET A 239 -31.90 3.23 1.00
N THR A 240 -30.76 3.70 1.53
CA THR A 240 -30.63 4.29 2.87
C THR A 240 -30.18 5.74 2.84
N SER A 241 -29.34 6.10 1.83
CA SER A 241 -28.71 7.42 1.75
C SER A 241 -28.69 7.94 0.32
N ILE A 242 -29.21 9.16 0.12
CA ILE A 242 -29.08 9.89 -1.14
C ILE A 242 -28.47 11.25 -0.83
N SER A 243 -27.39 11.58 -1.51
CA SER A 243 -26.62 12.79 -1.31
C SER A 243 -26.08 13.34 -2.61
N TYR A 244 -25.60 14.58 -2.60
CA TYR A 244 -24.73 15.09 -3.64
C TYR A 244 -23.47 15.71 -3.05
N ASN A 245 -22.39 15.69 -3.83
CA ASN A 245 -21.11 16.29 -3.48
C ASN A 245 -20.73 17.34 -4.53
N VAL A 246 -20.35 18.52 -4.06
CA VAL A 246 -19.98 19.66 -4.90
C VAL A 246 -18.49 19.56 -5.25
N ASN A 247 -18.20 19.40 -6.55
CA ASN A 247 -16.85 19.47 -7.08
C ASN A 247 -16.83 20.28 -8.39
N THR A 248 -16.44 21.54 -8.30
CA THR A 248 -16.29 22.46 -9.45
C THR A 248 -14.85 22.55 -9.94
N GLU A 249 -13.90 21.87 -9.28
CA GLU A 249 -12.48 21.92 -9.64
C GLU A 249 -12.20 21.04 -10.87
N ARG A 250 -11.30 21.50 -11.74
CA ARG A 250 -10.83 20.77 -12.92
C ARG A 250 -9.60 19.92 -12.60
N THR A 251 -9.77 18.96 -11.68
CA THR A 251 -8.72 18.04 -11.24
C THR A 251 -9.19 16.59 -11.39
N ASN A 252 -8.26 15.65 -11.22
CA ASN A 252 -8.59 14.21 -11.20
C ASN A 252 -9.22 13.75 -9.87
N VAL A 253 -9.37 14.66 -8.90
CA VAL A 253 -10.04 14.36 -7.63
C VAL A 253 -11.54 14.31 -7.88
N ILE A 254 -12.19 13.21 -7.54
CA ILE A 254 -13.63 12.99 -7.82
C ILE A 254 -14.50 13.73 -6.81
N LEU A 255 -14.24 13.55 -5.50
CA LEU A 255 -15.02 14.16 -4.44
C LEU A 255 -14.49 15.56 -4.09
N GLY A 256 -15.38 16.53 -4.03
CA GLY A 256 -15.13 17.85 -3.45
C GLY A 256 -15.29 17.84 -1.92
N LYS A 257 -15.13 19.01 -1.32
CA LYS A 257 -15.14 19.16 0.15
C LYS A 257 -16.54 19.17 0.77
N HIS A 258 -17.55 19.59 0.01
CA HIS A 258 -18.92 19.75 0.51
C HIS A 258 -19.81 18.63 0.02
N THR A 259 -20.48 17.95 0.95
CA THR A 259 -21.48 16.92 0.68
C THR A 259 -22.77 17.27 1.42
N GLU A 260 -23.90 17.19 0.74
CA GLU A 260 -25.24 17.42 1.31
C GLU A 260 -26.07 16.14 1.18
N CYS A 261 -26.55 15.62 2.30
CA CYS A 261 -27.54 14.55 2.33
C CYS A 261 -28.92 15.14 2.04
N ILE A 262 -29.59 14.64 1.00
CA ILE A 262 -30.89 15.14 0.58
C ILE A 262 -32.05 14.20 0.91
N TRP A 263 -31.73 12.94 1.29
CA TRP A 263 -32.71 11.97 1.75
C TRP A 263 -32.04 10.84 2.55
N GLY A 264 -32.73 10.37 3.59
CA GLY A 264 -32.28 9.29 4.45
C GLY A 264 -31.16 9.70 5.41
N MET A 265 -30.24 8.79 5.66
CA MET A 265 -29.12 8.99 6.58
C MET A 265 -27.90 9.55 5.83
N PRO A 266 -27.01 10.34 6.48
CA PRO A 266 -25.78 10.82 5.84
C PRO A 266 -24.70 9.73 5.66
N TYR A 267 -24.96 8.50 6.06
CA TYR A 267 -24.10 7.34 6.00
C TYR A 267 -24.90 6.06 5.74
N ILE A 268 -24.22 5.00 5.40
CA ILE A 268 -24.70 3.62 5.53
C ILE A 268 -23.94 2.92 6.66
N THR A 269 -24.54 1.90 7.23
CA THR A 269 -23.90 1.03 8.23
C THR A 269 -23.45 -0.26 7.56
N ASP A 270 -22.26 -0.73 7.89
CA ASP A 270 -21.83 -2.07 7.53
C ASP A 270 -21.01 -2.67 8.68
N TYR A 271 -20.80 -3.97 8.64
CA TYR A 271 -20.09 -4.71 9.68
C TYR A 271 -18.87 -5.40 9.11
N ILE A 272 -17.79 -5.46 9.89
CA ILE A 272 -16.61 -6.28 9.61
C ILE A 272 -16.52 -7.32 10.73
N HIS A 273 -16.61 -8.60 10.36
CA HIS A 273 -16.57 -9.72 11.32
C HIS A 273 -15.12 -10.15 11.59
N LEU A 274 -14.85 -10.56 12.81
CA LEU A 274 -13.64 -11.31 13.11
C LEU A 274 -13.73 -12.69 12.45
N ARG A 275 -12.59 -13.18 11.98
CA ARG A 275 -12.49 -14.51 11.39
C ARG A 275 -11.43 -15.34 12.07
N ASN A 276 -11.71 -16.61 12.24
CA ASN A 276 -10.69 -17.59 12.60
C ASN A 276 -9.60 -17.63 11.51
N THR A 277 -8.34 -17.43 11.86
CA THR A 277 -7.25 -17.31 10.87
C THR A 277 -6.76 -18.67 10.33
N GLY A 278 -7.21 -19.78 10.91
CA GLY A 278 -6.91 -21.13 10.44
C GLY A 278 -7.70 -21.52 9.19
N ASP A 279 -9.03 -21.25 9.20
CA ASP A 279 -9.96 -21.61 8.13
C ASP A 279 -10.79 -20.44 7.58
N PHE A 280 -10.62 -19.24 8.17
CA PHE A 280 -11.36 -18.02 7.85
C PHE A 280 -12.89 -18.12 8.06
N SER A 281 -13.36 -19.03 8.89
CA SER A 281 -14.75 -19.05 9.35
C SER A 281 -15.08 -17.77 10.11
N VAL A 282 -16.34 -17.31 9.98
CA VAL A 282 -16.83 -16.10 10.63
C VAL A 282 -17.00 -16.35 12.13
N GLU A 283 -16.51 -15.45 12.96
CA GLU A 283 -16.75 -15.42 14.40
C GLU A 283 -17.97 -14.54 14.72
N ASP A 284 -18.56 -14.73 15.93
CA ASP A 284 -19.73 -13.95 16.37
C ASP A 284 -19.41 -12.45 16.57
N THR A 285 -18.14 -12.10 16.76
CA THR A 285 -17.72 -10.72 16.98
C THR A 285 -17.69 -9.95 15.66
N ALA A 286 -18.45 -8.85 15.61
CA ALA A 286 -18.48 -7.93 14.48
C ALA A 286 -18.35 -6.49 14.98
N ILE A 287 -17.72 -5.64 14.17
CA ILE A 287 -17.57 -4.21 14.45
C ILE A 287 -18.36 -3.43 13.39
N ALA A 288 -19.27 -2.59 13.87
CA ALA A 288 -20.10 -1.73 13.04
C ALA A 288 -19.36 -0.46 12.61
N TYR A 289 -19.58 -0.02 11.38
CA TYR A 289 -19.01 1.21 10.84
C TYR A 289 -20.09 2.06 10.17
N HIS A 290 -20.12 3.34 10.52
CA HIS A 290 -20.84 4.33 9.73
C HIS A 290 -19.92 4.80 8.59
N ILE A 291 -20.41 4.68 7.36
CA ILE A 291 -19.64 4.92 6.14
C ILE A 291 -20.31 6.06 5.36
N SER A 292 -19.69 7.24 5.37
CA SER A 292 -20.12 8.40 4.60
C SER A 292 -19.65 8.33 3.13
N PRO A 293 -20.11 9.20 2.23
CA PRO A 293 -19.58 9.28 0.86
C PRO A 293 -18.06 9.50 0.81
N GLN A 294 -17.49 10.21 1.77
CA GLN A 294 -16.07 10.60 1.83
C GLN A 294 -15.20 9.61 2.60
N SER A 295 -15.77 8.76 3.47
CA SER A 295 -15.01 7.80 4.26
C SER A 295 -14.19 6.86 3.38
N PHE A 296 -12.94 6.61 3.76
CA PHE A 296 -12.21 5.47 3.22
C PHE A 296 -12.71 4.19 3.90
N TYR A 297 -13.18 3.25 3.13
CA TYR A 297 -13.59 1.92 3.58
C TYR A 297 -13.17 0.92 2.52
N GLN A 298 -12.60 -0.20 2.93
CA GLN A 298 -12.07 -1.22 2.02
C GLN A 298 -13.16 -1.76 1.08
N VAL A 299 -12.83 -1.88 -0.20
CA VAL A 299 -13.83 -2.17 -1.25
C VAL A 299 -14.27 -3.63 -1.33
N ASN A 300 -13.59 -4.53 -0.62
CA ASN A 300 -13.89 -5.96 -0.56
C ASN A 300 -14.02 -6.38 0.90
N PRO A 301 -15.22 -6.31 1.50
CA PRO A 301 -15.41 -6.57 2.93
C PRO A 301 -14.97 -7.96 3.34
N VAL A 302 -15.32 -9.00 2.58
CA VAL A 302 -15.01 -10.41 2.90
C VAL A 302 -13.49 -10.64 2.98
N GLN A 303 -12.72 -10.12 2.04
CA GLN A 303 -11.26 -10.23 2.10
C GLN A 303 -10.66 -9.32 3.17
N THR A 304 -11.27 -8.18 3.43
CA THR A 304 -10.86 -7.26 4.51
C THR A 304 -10.98 -7.93 5.88
N GLU A 305 -12.05 -8.68 6.13
CA GLU A 305 -12.22 -9.48 7.35
C GLU A 305 -11.05 -10.48 7.53
N LYS A 306 -10.70 -11.21 6.47
CA LYS A 306 -9.58 -12.17 6.48
C LYS A 306 -8.23 -11.47 6.73
N LEU A 307 -8.02 -10.33 6.08
CA LEU A 307 -6.80 -9.54 6.18
C LEU A 307 -6.64 -8.94 7.58
N TYR A 308 -7.68 -8.30 8.12
CA TYR A 308 -7.64 -7.65 9.43
C TYR A 308 -7.55 -8.67 10.56
N SER A 309 -8.24 -9.81 10.45
CA SER A 309 -8.11 -10.92 11.42
C SER A 309 -6.69 -11.48 11.43
N THR A 310 -6.03 -11.57 10.26
CA THR A 310 -4.62 -11.94 10.16
C THR A 310 -3.70 -10.88 10.79
N ALA A 311 -3.98 -9.59 10.58
CA ALA A 311 -3.22 -8.52 11.21
C ALA A 311 -3.36 -8.56 12.74
N LEU A 312 -4.57 -8.82 13.26
CA LEU A 312 -4.84 -9.00 14.68
C LEU A 312 -4.11 -10.23 15.25
N GLU A 313 -4.12 -11.38 14.53
CA GLU A 313 -3.33 -12.56 14.91
C GLU A 313 -1.83 -12.25 14.99
N TYR A 314 -1.31 -11.52 13.98
CA TYR A 314 0.11 -11.18 13.93
C TYR A 314 0.51 -10.18 15.02
N ALA A 315 -0.41 -9.29 15.42
CA ALA A 315 -0.20 -8.41 16.56
C ALA A 315 -0.04 -9.21 17.87
N GLY A 316 -0.63 -10.43 17.98
CA GLY A 316 -0.43 -11.37 19.08
C GLY A 316 -0.81 -10.78 20.44
N LEU A 317 -1.95 -10.08 20.51
CA LEU A 317 -2.40 -9.34 21.67
C LEU A 317 -3.02 -10.27 22.72
N THR A 318 -2.76 -9.98 24.01
CA THR A 318 -3.22 -10.74 25.17
C THR A 318 -4.13 -9.95 26.10
N GLY A 319 -4.34 -8.66 25.84
CA GLY A 319 -5.08 -7.73 26.69
C GLY A 319 -4.20 -6.80 27.54
N GLU A 320 -2.89 -6.95 27.48
CA GLU A 320 -1.95 -6.15 28.26
C GLU A 320 -1.17 -5.13 27.39
N GLU A 321 -1.21 -5.29 26.07
CA GLU A 321 -0.39 -4.53 25.15
C GLU A 321 -1.00 -3.17 24.80
N SER A 322 -0.11 -2.17 24.68
CA SER A 322 -0.36 -0.89 24.01
C SER A 322 0.00 -0.98 22.52
N VAL A 323 -0.88 -0.45 21.67
CA VAL A 323 -0.75 -0.54 20.21
C VAL A 323 -0.87 0.81 19.56
N TRP A 324 0.04 1.18 18.66
CA TRP A 324 -0.13 2.26 17.71
C TRP A 324 -0.62 1.73 16.36
N ASP A 325 -1.69 2.33 15.82
CA ASP A 325 -2.20 2.13 14.46
C ASP A 325 -1.94 3.39 13.64
N LEU A 326 -0.96 3.30 12.74
CA LEU A 326 -0.55 4.43 11.90
C LEU A 326 -1.27 4.37 10.56
N TYR A 327 -1.80 5.53 10.14
CA TYR A 327 -2.67 5.67 8.97
C TYR A 327 -4.05 5.02 9.20
N CYS A 328 -4.65 5.22 10.37
CA CYS A 328 -5.82 4.48 10.85
C CYS A 328 -7.13 4.77 10.08
N GLY A 329 -7.20 5.82 9.27
CA GLY A 329 -8.41 6.22 8.55
C GLY A 329 -9.59 6.43 9.50
N ILE A 330 -10.73 5.81 9.23
CA ILE A 330 -11.92 5.83 10.10
C ILE A 330 -11.85 4.81 11.26
N GLY A 331 -10.65 4.35 11.61
CA GLY A 331 -10.40 3.42 12.71
C GLY A 331 -10.64 1.96 12.40
N THR A 332 -10.66 1.54 11.13
CA THR A 332 -11.05 0.17 10.78
C THR A 332 -10.14 -0.88 11.42
N ILE A 333 -8.82 -0.75 11.33
CA ILE A 333 -7.88 -1.68 11.98
C ILE A 333 -7.82 -1.41 13.49
N SER A 334 -7.81 -0.13 13.91
CA SER A 334 -7.75 0.25 15.33
C SER A 334 -8.84 -0.42 16.16
N LEU A 335 -10.10 -0.41 15.67
CA LEU A 335 -11.24 -1.01 16.39
C LEU A 335 -11.17 -2.54 16.40
N PHE A 336 -10.53 -3.18 15.41
CA PHE A 336 -10.20 -4.59 15.44
C PHE A 336 -9.16 -4.91 16.53
N LEU A 337 -8.10 -4.14 16.59
CA LEU A 337 -7.03 -4.30 17.58
C LEU A 337 -7.54 -4.08 19.00
N SER A 338 -8.47 -3.12 19.20
CA SER A 338 -9.05 -2.82 20.51
C SER A 338 -9.78 -3.98 21.16
N GLN A 339 -10.21 -4.99 20.38
CA GLN A 339 -10.87 -6.19 20.89
C GLN A 339 -9.94 -7.04 21.77
N LYS A 340 -8.61 -6.93 21.58
CA LYS A 340 -7.60 -7.72 22.29
C LYS A 340 -6.44 -6.88 22.84
N ALA A 341 -6.43 -5.57 22.65
CA ALA A 341 -5.42 -4.66 23.18
C ALA A 341 -5.85 -4.09 24.53
N LYS A 342 -4.89 -3.72 25.37
CA LYS A 342 -5.13 -2.88 26.54
C LYS A 342 -5.53 -1.47 26.11
N GLN A 343 -4.79 -0.89 25.19
CA GLN A 343 -5.01 0.45 24.64
C GLN A 343 -4.54 0.53 23.21
N VAL A 344 -5.31 1.24 22.35
CA VAL A 344 -4.97 1.51 20.96
C VAL A 344 -4.88 3.00 20.75
N TYR A 345 -3.86 3.46 20.01
CA TYR A 345 -3.63 4.84 19.61
C TYR A 345 -3.62 4.93 18.08
N GLY A 346 -4.63 5.58 17.50
CA GLY A 346 -4.76 5.74 16.05
C GLY A 346 -4.29 7.11 15.57
N VAL A 347 -3.55 7.16 14.46
CA VAL A 347 -3.08 8.41 13.82
C VAL A 347 -3.54 8.48 12.37
N GLU A 348 -4.15 9.61 12.00
CA GLU A 348 -4.60 9.88 10.62
C GLU A 348 -4.47 11.38 10.32
N ILE A 349 -4.06 11.70 9.09
CA ILE A 349 -3.86 13.10 8.66
C ILE A 349 -5.19 13.84 8.41
N VAL A 350 -6.26 13.10 8.07
CA VAL A 350 -7.56 13.68 7.70
C VAL A 350 -8.41 13.89 8.95
N PRO A 351 -8.70 15.15 9.37
CA PRO A 351 -9.45 15.40 10.60
C PRO A 351 -10.85 14.76 10.62
N GLN A 352 -11.56 14.75 9.47
CA GLN A 352 -12.87 14.13 9.36
C GLN A 352 -12.82 12.61 9.59
N ALA A 353 -11.77 11.94 9.11
CA ALA A 353 -11.59 10.50 9.33
C ALA A 353 -11.37 10.18 10.81
N ILE A 354 -10.68 11.05 11.55
CA ILE A 354 -10.53 10.90 13.02
C ILE A 354 -11.85 11.12 13.76
N GLU A 355 -12.68 12.06 13.31
CA GLU A 355 -14.02 12.24 13.86
C GLU A 355 -14.90 10.99 13.60
N ASP A 356 -14.87 10.47 12.38
CA ASP A 356 -15.54 9.23 12.01
C ASP A 356 -15.01 8.04 12.85
N ALA A 357 -13.70 7.95 13.11
CA ALA A 357 -13.10 6.91 13.94
C ALA A 357 -13.61 6.95 15.40
N LYS A 358 -13.70 8.15 15.98
CA LYS A 358 -14.25 8.37 17.33
C LYS A 358 -15.74 8.00 17.40
N ASN A 359 -16.50 8.35 16.38
CA ASN A 359 -17.92 8.01 16.27
C ASN A 359 -18.11 6.49 16.12
N ASN A 360 -17.27 5.82 15.32
CA ASN A 360 -17.28 4.37 15.16
C ASN A 360 -16.86 3.64 16.46
N ALA A 361 -15.90 4.17 17.22
CA ALA A 361 -15.56 3.64 18.53
C ALA A 361 -16.76 3.76 19.49
N ALA A 362 -17.42 4.90 19.56
CA ALA A 362 -18.60 5.13 20.39
C ALA A 362 -19.77 4.23 19.96
N LEU A 363 -20.01 4.04 18.65
CA LEU A 363 -21.03 3.15 18.11
C LEU A 363 -20.88 1.71 18.63
N ASN A 364 -19.65 1.25 18.81
CA ASN A 364 -19.32 -0.10 19.28
C ASN A 364 -19.06 -0.18 20.78
N GLY A 365 -19.23 0.92 21.55
CA GLY A 365 -18.92 0.96 22.98
C GLY A 365 -17.44 0.76 23.31
N ILE A 366 -16.52 1.01 22.37
CA ILE A 366 -15.07 0.85 22.50
C ILE A 366 -14.52 2.09 23.22
N THR A 367 -13.91 1.89 24.40
CA THR A 367 -13.37 2.96 25.25
C THR A 367 -11.84 2.94 25.36
N ASN A 368 -11.20 1.89 24.86
CA ASN A 368 -9.76 1.70 24.89
C ASN A 368 -9.08 2.03 23.53
N ALA A 369 -9.65 2.97 22.77
CA ALA A 369 -9.07 3.50 21.54
C ALA A 369 -9.08 5.03 21.56
N GLU A 370 -7.93 5.64 21.34
CA GLU A 370 -7.75 7.09 21.23
C GLU A 370 -7.23 7.46 19.83
N PHE A 371 -7.67 8.61 19.29
CA PHE A 371 -7.38 8.99 17.92
C PHE A 371 -6.83 10.40 17.82
N PHE A 372 -5.74 10.58 17.04
CA PHE A 372 -4.99 11.82 16.88
C PHE A 372 -4.93 12.25 15.42
N VAL A 373 -5.17 13.55 15.20
CA VAL A 373 -5.04 14.16 13.86
C VAL A 373 -3.61 14.57 13.61
N GLY A 374 -3.01 14.07 12.54
CA GLY A 374 -1.68 14.49 12.10
C GLY A 374 -1.02 13.46 11.19
N LYS A 375 0.14 13.81 10.67
CA LYS A 375 0.94 12.85 9.91
C LYS A 375 1.71 11.95 10.87
N ALA A 376 1.78 10.66 10.58
CA ALA A 376 2.48 9.68 11.41
C ALA A 376 3.95 10.10 11.66
N GLU A 377 4.64 10.58 10.62
CA GLU A 377 6.02 11.08 10.69
C GLU A 377 6.21 12.34 11.54
N GLU A 378 5.14 13.09 11.83
CA GLU A 378 5.16 14.29 12.68
C GLU A 378 4.66 13.96 14.10
N VAL A 379 3.63 13.15 14.22
CA VAL A 379 2.98 12.80 15.50
C VAL A 379 3.84 11.84 16.32
N LEU A 380 4.34 10.76 15.74
CA LEU A 380 5.13 9.77 16.47
C LEU A 380 6.36 10.37 17.20
N PRO A 381 7.19 11.21 16.55
CA PRO A 381 8.34 11.83 17.24
C PRO A 381 7.93 12.71 18.41
N GLN A 382 6.77 13.40 18.33
CA GLN A 382 6.27 14.25 19.42
C GLN A 382 5.92 13.41 20.64
N PHE A 383 5.24 12.29 20.45
CA PHE A 383 4.89 11.37 21.53
C PHE A 383 6.14 10.67 22.10
N TYR A 384 7.03 10.20 21.24
CA TYR A 384 8.27 9.55 21.67
C TYR A 384 9.17 10.47 22.54
N ASN A 385 9.25 11.75 22.21
CA ASN A 385 10.11 12.74 22.88
C ASN A 385 9.43 13.43 24.08
N SER A 386 8.17 13.14 24.39
CA SER A 386 7.45 13.79 25.48
C SER A 386 7.60 13.02 26.79
N ASP A 387 8.22 13.63 27.80
CA ASP A 387 8.44 13.00 29.11
C ASP A 387 7.17 12.91 29.99
N ASP A 388 6.15 13.70 29.66
CA ASP A 388 4.92 13.80 30.45
C ASP A 388 3.84 12.78 30.05
N LEU A 389 4.09 11.95 29.01
CA LEU A 389 3.13 11.00 28.49
C LEU A 389 3.28 9.60 29.08
N ASP A 390 2.19 8.83 29.02
CA ASP A 390 2.15 7.42 29.41
C ASP A 390 3.23 6.59 28.70
N ALA A 391 3.85 5.66 29.41
CA ALA A 391 4.91 4.82 28.87
C ALA A 391 4.45 3.99 27.65
N GLY A 392 3.17 3.58 27.61
CA GLY A 392 2.59 2.86 26.47
C GLY A 392 2.46 3.70 25.21
N MET A 393 2.31 5.02 25.33
CA MET A 393 2.33 5.94 24.19
C MET A 393 3.74 6.11 23.64
N ARG A 394 4.75 6.20 24.51
CA ARG A 394 6.15 6.41 24.14
C ARG A 394 6.83 5.14 23.63
N HIS A 395 6.52 4.02 24.22
CA HIS A 395 7.12 2.71 23.96
C HIS A 395 6.02 1.65 23.81
N PRO A 396 5.30 1.64 22.68
CA PRO A 396 4.24 0.67 22.44
C PRO A 396 4.80 -0.73 22.33
N ASP A 397 4.00 -1.72 22.74
CA ASP A 397 4.35 -3.13 22.56
C ASP A 397 4.25 -3.55 21.09
N VAL A 398 3.29 -2.97 20.36
CA VAL A 398 3.03 -3.27 18.97
C VAL A 398 2.78 -1.98 18.16
N ILE A 399 3.32 -1.91 16.95
CA ILE A 399 2.96 -0.91 15.96
C ILE A 399 2.35 -1.61 14.75
N VAL A 400 1.17 -1.16 14.33
CA VAL A 400 0.50 -1.58 13.10
C VAL A 400 0.53 -0.42 12.12
N VAL A 401 0.84 -0.69 10.85
CA VAL A 401 0.87 0.33 9.80
C VAL A 401 0.15 -0.15 8.55
N ASP A 402 -0.67 0.73 7.94
CA ASP A 402 -1.29 0.55 6.62
C ASP A 402 -1.05 1.81 5.77
N PRO A 403 0.21 2.06 5.34
CA PRO A 403 0.57 3.29 4.66
C PRO A 403 0.03 3.35 3.22
N PRO A 404 -0.05 4.55 2.61
CA PRO A 404 -0.38 4.69 1.21
C PRO A 404 0.67 4.00 0.32
N ARG A 405 0.39 3.88 -1.00
CA ARG A 405 1.25 3.18 -1.99
C ARG A 405 2.74 3.57 -1.98
N LYS A 406 3.08 4.77 -1.52
CA LYS A 406 4.48 5.23 -1.39
C LYS A 406 5.25 4.55 -0.23
N GLY A 407 4.59 3.80 0.62
CA GLY A 407 5.14 3.25 1.86
C GLY A 407 5.25 4.27 2.98
N CYS A 408 5.91 3.90 4.07
CA CYS A 408 6.21 4.80 5.17
C CYS A 408 7.29 5.82 4.79
N ASP A 409 7.22 7.00 5.40
CA ASP A 409 8.26 8.01 5.34
C ASP A 409 9.49 7.57 6.16
N GLU A 410 10.69 8.05 5.78
CA GLU A 410 11.95 7.71 6.45
C GLU A 410 11.94 8.11 7.94
N GLN A 411 11.34 9.26 8.27
CA GLN A 411 11.21 9.73 9.64
C GLN A 411 10.27 8.83 10.46
N CYS A 412 9.16 8.38 9.87
CA CYS A 412 8.25 7.44 10.49
C CYS A 412 8.97 6.12 10.81
N LEU A 413 9.68 5.53 9.83
CA LEU A 413 10.45 4.29 10.05
C LEU A 413 11.52 4.44 11.12
N SER A 414 12.27 5.53 11.12
CA SER A 414 13.31 5.79 12.12
C SER A 414 12.74 5.95 13.53
N THR A 415 11.57 6.58 13.67
CA THR A 415 10.90 6.73 14.96
C THR A 415 10.34 5.38 15.45
N MET A 416 9.74 4.57 14.58
CA MET A 416 9.32 3.21 14.94
C MET A 416 10.49 2.38 15.47
N LEU A 417 11.66 2.46 14.82
CA LEU A 417 12.88 1.80 15.30
C LEU A 417 13.36 2.33 16.66
N ALA A 418 13.24 3.64 16.91
CA ALA A 418 13.61 4.25 18.18
C ALA A 418 12.65 3.86 19.32
N MET A 419 11.35 3.73 19.04
CA MET A 419 10.33 3.28 20.01
C MET A 419 10.50 1.80 20.40
N LYS A 420 11.16 1.00 19.57
CA LYS A 420 11.50 -0.42 19.80
C LYS A 420 10.31 -1.30 20.17
N PRO A 421 9.18 -1.29 19.43
CA PRO A 421 8.08 -2.20 19.70
C PRO A 421 8.54 -3.65 19.62
N GLN A 422 7.91 -4.53 20.37
CA GLN A 422 8.22 -5.97 20.32
C GLN A 422 7.84 -6.56 18.97
N ARG A 423 6.76 -6.05 18.35
CA ARG A 423 6.22 -6.49 17.07
C ARG A 423 5.82 -5.29 16.20
N ILE A 424 6.03 -5.45 14.91
CA ILE A 424 5.50 -4.54 13.89
C ILE A 424 4.66 -5.37 12.93
N VAL A 425 3.40 -4.98 12.72
CA VAL A 425 2.51 -5.55 11.71
C VAL A 425 2.40 -4.55 10.58
N TYR A 426 2.83 -4.92 9.38
CA TYR A 426 2.83 -4.06 8.21
C TYR A 426 1.80 -4.58 7.20
N VAL A 427 0.76 -3.81 6.96
CA VAL A 427 -0.21 -4.01 5.87
C VAL A 427 0.22 -3.16 4.68
N SER A 428 0.14 -3.68 3.46
CA SER A 428 0.60 -2.94 2.27
C SER A 428 -0.12 -3.34 1.01
N CYS A 429 -0.55 -2.34 0.25
CA CYS A 429 -1.10 -2.48 -1.10
C CYS A 429 -0.04 -2.43 -2.23
N ASP A 430 1.24 -2.21 -1.89
CA ASP A 430 2.36 -2.19 -2.85
C ASP A 430 3.57 -2.96 -2.33
N SER A 431 3.80 -4.14 -2.89
CA SER A 431 4.88 -5.04 -2.47
C SER A 431 6.30 -4.52 -2.77
N ALA A 432 6.47 -3.52 -3.65
CA ALA A 432 7.78 -2.95 -3.94
C ALA A 432 8.21 -1.96 -2.85
N THR A 433 7.31 -1.04 -2.45
CA THR A 433 7.56 -0.14 -1.31
C THR A 433 7.62 -0.89 0.01
N LEU A 434 6.77 -1.91 0.20
CA LEU A 434 6.86 -2.82 1.33
C LEU A 434 8.26 -3.44 1.45
N ALA A 435 8.79 -4.01 0.36
CA ALA A 435 10.10 -4.66 0.37
C ALA A 435 11.24 -3.69 0.78
N ARG A 436 11.17 -2.41 0.33
CA ARG A 436 12.09 -1.35 0.74
C ARG A 436 12.02 -1.08 2.24
N ASP A 437 10.81 -0.89 2.75
CA ASP A 437 10.58 -0.52 4.15
C ASP A 437 10.95 -1.67 5.10
N LEU A 438 10.61 -2.92 4.72
CA LEU A 438 11.01 -4.11 5.46
C LEU A 438 12.53 -4.24 5.57
N ARG A 439 13.30 -3.89 4.51
CA ARG A 439 14.76 -3.92 4.59
C ARG A 439 15.29 -2.95 5.64
N ILE A 440 14.73 -1.74 5.71
CA ILE A 440 15.10 -0.74 6.71
C ILE A 440 14.81 -1.26 8.13
N LEU A 441 13.61 -1.82 8.34
CA LEU A 441 13.23 -2.36 9.65
C LEU A 441 14.08 -3.56 10.07
N VAL A 442 14.41 -4.46 9.13
CA VAL A 442 15.25 -5.62 9.41
C VAL A 442 16.70 -5.21 9.70
N ASP A 443 17.24 -4.24 8.95
CA ASP A 443 18.57 -3.66 9.24
C ASP A 443 18.59 -2.91 10.59
N GLY A 444 17.44 -2.38 11.01
CA GLY A 444 17.20 -1.73 12.30
C GLY A 444 17.01 -2.68 13.48
N GLY A 445 17.14 -4.00 13.30
CA GLY A 445 17.13 -4.97 14.39
C GLY A 445 15.86 -5.81 14.50
N TYR A 446 15.03 -5.85 13.45
CA TYR A 446 13.87 -6.73 13.39
C TYR A 446 14.15 -7.99 12.55
N GLU A 447 13.32 -8.99 12.73
CA GLU A 447 13.31 -10.22 11.92
C GLU A 447 11.97 -10.35 11.23
N LEU A 448 12.01 -10.75 9.96
CA LEU A 448 10.84 -11.12 9.19
C LEU A 448 10.31 -12.48 9.68
N ARG A 449 9.09 -12.52 10.19
CA ARG A 449 8.51 -13.73 10.79
C ARG A 449 7.44 -14.39 9.92
N LYS A 450 6.53 -13.60 9.40
CA LYS A 450 5.44 -14.09 8.54
C LYS A 450 5.18 -13.07 7.44
N VAL A 451 4.91 -13.55 6.25
CA VAL A 451 4.43 -12.78 5.10
C VAL A 451 3.23 -13.51 4.53
N ARG A 452 2.11 -12.84 4.38
CA ARG A 452 0.92 -13.43 3.76
C ARG A 452 0.30 -12.45 2.78
N ALA A 453 0.13 -12.89 1.53
CA ALA A 453 -0.52 -12.12 0.48
C ALA A 453 -2.04 -12.37 0.49
N PHE A 454 -2.80 -11.36 0.07
CA PHE A 454 -4.27 -11.40 -0.03
C PHE A 454 -4.70 -10.91 -1.41
N ASP A 455 -5.58 -11.65 -2.06
CA ASP A 455 -6.24 -11.20 -3.27
C ASP A 455 -7.44 -10.30 -2.93
N GLN A 456 -7.16 -9.03 -2.58
CA GLN A 456 -8.19 -8.02 -2.30
C GLN A 456 -8.90 -7.54 -3.57
N PHE A 457 -8.23 -7.67 -4.73
CA PHE A 457 -8.65 -7.09 -6.01
C PHE A 457 -8.52 -8.12 -7.14
N ALA A 458 -9.39 -9.14 -7.15
CA ALA A 458 -9.41 -10.15 -8.20
C ALA A 458 -9.47 -9.54 -9.60
N HIS A 459 -8.90 -10.23 -10.58
CA HIS A 459 -8.81 -9.82 -11.99
C HIS A 459 -7.92 -8.60 -12.27
N THR A 460 -7.21 -8.11 -11.25
CA THR A 460 -6.23 -7.01 -11.37
C THR A 460 -4.83 -7.47 -10.96
N GLY A 461 -3.80 -6.73 -11.36
CA GLY A 461 -2.42 -6.98 -10.93
C GLY A 461 -2.11 -6.54 -9.48
N HIS A 462 -3.09 -6.04 -8.72
CA HIS A 462 -2.92 -5.59 -7.33
C HIS A 462 -2.97 -6.75 -6.33
N VAL A 463 -2.21 -6.63 -5.26
CA VAL A 463 -2.13 -7.59 -4.16
C VAL A 463 -1.90 -6.84 -2.86
N GLU A 464 -2.64 -7.21 -1.82
CA GLU A 464 -2.41 -6.78 -0.45
C GLU A 464 -1.48 -7.77 0.26
N THR A 465 -0.71 -7.29 1.23
CA THR A 465 0.24 -8.13 1.97
C THR A 465 0.24 -7.75 3.43
N VAL A 466 0.14 -8.72 4.32
CA VAL A 466 0.31 -8.55 5.76
C VAL A 466 1.61 -9.20 6.18
N VAL A 467 2.44 -8.46 6.92
CA VAL A 467 3.76 -8.90 7.36
C VAL A 467 3.89 -8.75 8.87
N LEU A 468 4.43 -9.77 9.52
CA LEU A 468 4.86 -9.71 10.91
C LEU A 468 6.39 -9.60 10.98
N LEU A 469 6.85 -8.55 11.67
CA LEU A 469 8.22 -8.45 12.15
C LEU A 469 8.24 -8.54 13.68
N SER A 470 9.26 -9.20 14.22
CA SER A 470 9.54 -9.19 15.66
C SER A 470 10.92 -8.63 15.93
N HIS A 471 11.08 -7.94 17.06
CA HIS A 471 12.40 -7.49 17.48
C HIS A 471 13.32 -8.71 17.66
N LYS A 472 14.55 -8.64 17.16
CA LYS A 472 15.53 -9.73 17.34
C LYS A 472 15.78 -9.93 18.82
N LYS A 473 15.56 -11.16 19.30
CA LYS A 473 16.09 -11.54 20.61
C LYS A 473 17.61 -11.66 20.49
N PRO A 474 18.37 -11.29 21.54
CA PRO A 474 19.80 -11.58 21.55
C PRO A 474 20.04 -13.07 21.28
N ASP A 475 20.97 -13.39 20.38
CA ASP A 475 21.29 -14.77 19.96
C ASP A 475 21.74 -15.67 21.12
N SER A 476 22.15 -15.06 22.25
CA SER A 476 22.46 -15.77 23.49
C SER A 476 22.21 -14.87 24.71
N VAL A 477 21.63 -15.43 25.74
CA VAL A 477 21.60 -14.84 27.07
C VAL A 477 22.71 -15.51 27.87
N ILE A 478 23.79 -14.78 28.12
CA ILE A 478 24.84 -15.24 29.04
C ILE A 478 24.32 -14.92 30.46
N ASN A 479 23.78 -15.93 31.14
CA ASN A 479 23.49 -15.80 32.56
C ASN A 479 24.80 -15.81 33.36
N VAL A 480 25.30 -14.62 33.65
CA VAL A 480 26.44 -14.46 34.55
C VAL A 480 25.92 -14.35 35.98
N LYS A 481 26.13 -15.37 36.78
CA LYS A 481 25.91 -15.27 38.22
C LYS A 481 27.05 -14.48 38.82
N VAL A 482 26.84 -13.21 39.12
CA VAL A 482 27.83 -12.36 39.77
C VAL A 482 27.56 -12.36 41.26
N GLU A 483 28.46 -12.89 42.07
CA GLU A 483 28.43 -12.78 43.52
C GLU A 483 29.18 -11.51 43.94
N PHE A 484 28.45 -10.56 44.49
CA PHE A 484 28.99 -9.31 45.04
C PHE A 484 29.34 -9.51 46.52
N GLY A 485 30.47 -9.01 46.95
CA GLY A 485 30.89 -9.02 48.36
C GLY A 485 32.39 -8.83 48.54
N GLU A 486 32.84 -8.66 49.79
CA GLU A 486 34.24 -8.57 50.18
C GLU A 486 34.83 -9.95 50.33
N GLY A 487 35.95 -10.27 49.60
CA GLY A 487 36.70 -11.51 49.67
C GLY A 487 37.45 -11.84 48.39
N GLU A 488 38.44 -12.77 48.48
CA GLU A 488 39.22 -13.18 47.31
C GLU A 488 38.31 -13.83 46.23
N GLY A 489 38.37 -13.27 45.00
CA GLY A 489 37.60 -13.75 43.84
C GLY A 489 36.31 -12.97 43.53
N LYS A 490 35.94 -11.90 44.28
CA LYS A 490 34.78 -11.06 44.04
C LYS A 490 35.13 -9.74 43.37
N ILE A 491 34.24 -9.25 42.48
CA ILE A 491 34.49 -8.01 41.72
C ILE A 491 33.85 -6.84 42.48
N PRO A 492 34.63 -5.78 42.87
CA PRO A 492 34.09 -4.60 43.52
C PRO A 492 33.14 -3.83 42.60
N LEU A 493 31.98 -3.39 43.13
CA LEU A 493 30.95 -2.61 42.42
C LEU A 493 31.49 -1.35 41.73
N ASP A 494 32.41 -0.63 42.39
CA ASP A 494 33.02 0.59 41.86
C ASP A 494 33.83 0.38 40.56
N ASN A 495 34.31 -0.84 40.31
CA ASN A 495 35.02 -1.17 39.08
C ASN A 495 34.09 -1.50 37.91
N ILE A 496 32.88 -1.95 38.20
CA ILE A 496 31.85 -2.22 37.16
C ILE A 496 31.24 -0.90 36.69
N GLU A 497 30.92 0.00 37.61
CA GLU A 497 30.40 1.33 37.32
C GLU A 497 31.39 2.16 36.46
N LYS A 498 32.66 2.24 36.87
CA LYS A 498 33.72 2.92 36.11
C LYS A 498 33.94 2.32 34.70
N ARG A 499 33.81 0.98 34.53
CA ARG A 499 33.90 0.33 33.21
C ARG A 499 32.68 0.55 32.34
N ALA A 500 31.48 0.60 32.92
CA ALA A 500 30.26 0.91 32.20
C ALA A 500 30.22 2.36 31.70
N GLU A 501 30.68 3.32 32.54
CA GLU A 501 30.84 4.71 32.14
C GLU A 501 31.88 4.95 31.05
N SER A 502 32.91 4.10 30.96
CA SER A 502 33.96 4.18 29.94
C SER A 502 33.61 3.49 28.62
N TYR A 503 32.56 2.69 28.57
CA TYR A 503 32.15 1.98 27.37
C TYR A 503 31.29 2.89 26.47
N LYS A 504 31.94 3.56 25.51
CA LYS A 504 31.25 4.19 24.38
C LYS A 504 31.22 3.19 23.23
N PRO A 505 30.03 2.78 22.71
CA PRO A 505 29.96 1.98 21.50
C PRO A 505 30.65 2.76 20.37
N LYS A 506 31.55 2.11 19.61
CA LYS A 506 32.18 2.74 18.44
C LYS A 506 31.09 3.02 17.39
N GLU A 507 30.78 4.28 17.19
CA GLU A 507 29.91 4.70 16.09
C GLU A 507 30.49 4.25 14.74
N ARG A 508 29.65 3.68 13.89
CA ARG A 508 30.06 3.22 12.56
C ARG A 508 30.30 4.44 11.67
N VAL A 509 31.57 4.68 11.32
CA VAL A 509 31.96 5.83 10.48
C VAL A 509 31.39 5.71 9.07
N THR A 510 30.53 6.62 8.69
CA THR A 510 29.88 6.66 7.38
C THR A 510 30.66 7.54 6.39
N TYR A 511 30.46 7.31 5.07
CA TYR A 511 31.03 8.19 4.05
C TYR A 511 30.52 9.63 4.14
N LYS A 512 29.34 9.84 4.72
CA LYS A 512 28.78 11.16 4.96
C LYS A 512 29.61 11.92 6.00
N MET A 513 29.91 11.31 7.14
CA MET A 513 30.74 11.90 8.20
C MET A 513 32.14 12.27 7.69
N ILE A 514 32.76 11.39 6.90
CA ILE A 514 34.07 11.65 6.28
C ILE A 514 34.01 12.87 5.35
N LYS A 515 32.98 13.00 4.53
CA LYS A 515 32.80 14.13 3.61
C LYS A 515 32.56 15.45 4.35
N GLU A 516 31.73 15.45 5.37
CA GLU A 516 31.43 16.62 6.20
C GLU A 516 32.67 17.11 6.96
N TYR A 517 33.46 16.20 7.51
CA TYR A 517 34.72 16.51 8.15
C TYR A 517 35.72 17.17 7.16
N ILE A 518 35.87 16.59 5.95
CA ILE A 518 36.80 17.12 4.95
C ILE A 518 36.33 18.51 4.48
N GLU A 519 35.04 18.71 4.25
CA GLU A 519 34.51 20.01 3.85
C GLU A 519 34.70 21.07 4.95
N ALA A 520 34.48 20.70 6.22
CA ALA A 520 34.66 21.62 7.35
C ALA A 520 36.13 21.99 7.62
N LYS A 521 37.05 21.01 7.52
CA LYS A 521 38.46 21.20 7.88
C LYS A 521 39.32 21.68 6.71
N HIS A 522 39.07 21.15 5.51
CA HIS A 522 39.92 21.39 4.32
C HIS A 522 39.24 22.31 3.28
N GLY A 523 37.96 22.67 3.45
CA GLY A 523 37.26 23.66 2.61
C GLY A 523 36.87 23.18 1.21
N PHE A 524 36.94 21.86 0.89
CA PHE A 524 36.56 21.31 -0.40
C PHE A 524 35.77 20.01 -0.29
N LYS A 525 34.96 19.73 -1.32
CA LYS A 525 34.14 18.50 -1.38
C LYS A 525 34.89 17.34 -2.03
N VAL A 526 34.70 16.13 -1.45
CA VAL A 526 35.21 14.88 -2.03
C VAL A 526 34.06 13.97 -2.47
N HIS A 527 34.29 13.23 -3.55
CA HIS A 527 33.32 12.24 -4.03
C HIS A 527 33.48 10.91 -3.28
N THR A 528 32.38 10.19 -3.01
CA THR A 528 32.39 8.88 -2.34
C THR A 528 33.31 7.86 -3.01
N ALA A 529 33.43 7.89 -4.35
CA ALA A 529 34.33 7.03 -5.10
C ALA A 529 35.82 7.23 -4.72
N TYR A 530 36.22 8.46 -4.36
CA TYR A 530 37.58 8.76 -3.93
C TYR A 530 37.87 8.21 -2.52
N ILE A 531 36.88 8.30 -1.60
CA ILE A 531 36.98 7.71 -0.27
C ILE A 531 37.09 6.18 -0.40
N ALA A 532 36.29 5.57 -1.27
CA ALA A 532 36.33 4.14 -1.54
C ALA A 532 37.67 3.69 -2.14
N GLU A 533 38.29 4.48 -3.03
CA GLU A 533 39.60 4.21 -3.61
C GLU A 533 40.69 4.24 -2.55
N VAL A 534 40.75 5.31 -1.76
CA VAL A 534 41.75 5.45 -0.68
C VAL A 534 41.59 4.35 0.38
N LYS A 535 40.40 3.96 0.75
CA LYS A 535 40.15 2.84 1.67
C LYS A 535 40.66 1.51 1.11
N ARG A 536 40.48 1.27 -0.20
CA ARG A 536 40.93 0.07 -0.89
C ARG A 536 42.47 0.01 -0.93
N ASP A 537 43.11 1.15 -1.25
CA ASP A 537 44.55 1.28 -1.29
C ASP A 537 45.19 1.07 0.10
N LEU A 538 44.45 1.35 1.17
CA LEU A 538 44.85 1.11 2.56
C LEU A 538 44.49 -0.30 3.07
N GLY A 539 43.93 -1.18 2.23
CA GLY A 539 43.55 -2.54 2.61
C GLY A 539 42.40 -2.64 3.61
N LEU A 540 41.55 -1.57 3.72
CA LEU A 540 40.45 -1.55 4.66
C LEU A 540 39.25 -2.33 4.12
N PRO A 541 38.40 -2.95 4.99
CA PRO A 541 37.24 -3.69 4.59
C PRO A 541 36.29 -2.81 3.77
N MET A 542 35.87 -3.32 2.61
CA MET A 542 34.92 -2.67 1.70
C MET A 542 33.64 -3.47 1.67
N TYR A 543 32.51 -2.76 1.66
CA TYR A 543 31.22 -3.36 1.35
C TYR A 543 30.86 -2.92 -0.07
N ASP A 544 30.53 -3.87 -0.94
CA ASP A 544 30.14 -3.56 -2.30
C ASP A 544 28.83 -2.74 -2.31
N ALA A 545 28.85 -1.64 -3.07
CA ALA A 545 27.64 -0.87 -3.27
C ALA A 545 26.66 -1.66 -4.16
N PRO A 546 25.34 -1.58 -3.92
CA PRO A 546 24.34 -2.28 -4.73
C PRO A 546 24.40 -1.98 -6.24
N ASN A 547 25.14 -0.93 -6.64
CA ASN A 547 25.34 -0.47 -8.01
C ASN A 547 26.78 -0.67 -8.51
N ALA A 548 27.58 -1.53 -7.92
CA ALA A 548 28.91 -1.84 -8.39
C ALA A 548 28.84 -2.52 -9.76
N VAL A 549 29.45 -1.92 -10.79
CA VAL A 549 29.51 -2.44 -12.17
C VAL A 549 30.94 -2.93 -12.40
N GLU A 550 31.08 -4.17 -12.87
CA GLU A 550 32.39 -4.79 -13.14
C GLU A 550 33.20 -4.09 -14.25
N GLU A 551 32.55 -3.39 -15.18
CA GLU A 551 33.22 -2.62 -16.23
C GLU A 551 32.70 -1.18 -16.32
N LEU A 552 33.58 -0.21 -16.19
CA LEU A 552 33.29 1.21 -16.33
C LEU A 552 33.39 1.67 -17.80
N LYS A 553 32.36 2.32 -18.31
CA LYS A 553 32.31 2.88 -19.69
C LYS A 553 33.18 4.11 -19.92
N GLN A 554 33.83 4.67 -18.87
CA GLN A 554 34.79 5.77 -18.96
C GLN A 554 35.93 5.57 -17.95
N PRO A 555 37.17 6.01 -18.21
CA PRO A 555 38.27 5.91 -17.27
C PRO A 555 37.96 6.66 -15.98
N ARG A 556 38.26 6.05 -14.82
CA ARG A 556 38.06 6.66 -13.50
C ARG A 556 38.94 7.90 -13.37
N LYS A 557 38.38 8.99 -12.90
CA LYS A 557 39.17 10.13 -12.41
C LYS A 557 39.68 9.76 -11.03
N HIS A 558 40.99 9.74 -10.83
CA HIS A 558 41.65 9.49 -9.54
C HIS A 558 41.63 10.75 -8.67
N PRO A 559 41.60 10.61 -7.33
CA PRO A 559 41.73 11.76 -6.43
C PRO A 559 43.09 12.42 -6.57
N THR A 560 43.14 13.74 -6.46
CA THR A 560 44.43 14.46 -6.39
C THR A 560 45.17 14.11 -5.08
N PRO A 561 46.52 14.23 -5.02
CA PRO A 561 47.26 13.96 -3.80
C PRO A 561 46.74 14.69 -2.55
N GLU A 562 46.29 15.94 -2.72
CA GLU A 562 45.67 16.74 -1.67
C GLU A 562 44.36 16.11 -1.13
N LYS A 563 43.52 15.58 -2.01
CA LYS A 563 42.26 14.88 -1.62
C LYS A 563 42.55 13.54 -0.96
N VAL A 564 43.60 12.83 -1.38
CA VAL A 564 44.04 11.57 -0.73
C VAL A 564 44.46 11.85 0.71
N GLU A 565 45.27 12.88 0.96
CA GLU A 565 45.73 13.24 2.30
C GLU A 565 44.58 13.71 3.19
N ALA A 566 43.62 14.50 2.66
CA ALA A 566 42.43 14.92 3.41
C ALA A 566 41.52 13.72 3.79
N ILE A 567 41.41 12.71 2.92
CA ILE A 567 40.66 11.47 3.21
C ILE A 567 41.38 10.65 4.27
N LYS A 568 42.70 10.50 4.20
CA LYS A 568 43.50 9.81 5.23
C LYS A 568 43.41 10.53 6.58
N ASP A 569 43.46 11.85 6.59
CA ASP A 569 43.27 12.66 7.79
C ASP A 569 41.89 12.43 8.43
N ALA A 570 40.85 12.41 7.64
CA ALA A 570 39.49 12.10 8.11
C ALA A 570 39.39 10.66 8.66
N LEU A 571 39.98 9.67 7.99
CA LEU A 571 40.01 8.28 8.46
C LEU A 571 40.75 8.12 9.78
N LYS A 572 41.84 8.88 10.00
CA LYS A 572 42.55 8.96 11.30
C LYS A 572 41.72 9.61 12.37
N HIS A 573 41.05 10.73 12.04
CA HIS A 573 40.18 11.45 12.98
C HIS A 573 39.07 10.57 13.54
N PHE A 574 38.51 9.72 12.70
CA PHE A 574 37.46 8.77 13.10
C PHE A 574 38.00 7.40 13.54
N GLU A 575 39.30 7.28 13.80
CA GLU A 575 39.96 6.03 14.26
C GLU A 575 39.66 4.80 13.35
N VAL A 576 39.54 5.04 12.04
CA VAL A 576 39.37 3.96 11.05
C VAL A 576 40.71 3.36 10.64
N ILE A 577 41.82 4.16 10.72
CA ILE A 577 43.21 3.78 10.45
C ILE A 577 44.12 4.32 11.55
#